data_bfe6f6518d1fdb198ff72ec11024a863
#
_entry.id   bfe6f6518d1fdb198ff72ec11024a863
#
_cell.length_a   1.000
_cell.length_b   1.000
_cell.length_c   1.000
_cell.angle_alpha   90.00
_cell.angle_beta   90.00
_cell.angle_gamma   90.00
#
_symmetry.space_group_name_H-M   'P 1'
#
loop_
_entity.id
_entity.type
_entity.pdbx_description
1 polymer ?
#
loop_
_entity_poly.entity_id
_entity_poly.type
_entity_poly.pdbx_seq_one_letter_code
_entity_poly.pdbx_strand_id
1 'polypeptide(L)'
;MITIEKVLRFVSASTLAATVIFTIVVIIQELTKPKDILERIKLEHCASVAELETPPENESDLGKASSDCVFFTATQSKEHDFAATLSNFRKLEDFDYLFAGKNGILLKKNDDSLEKEADFLIKCFRKDECSLNIPNTKRTITATAWDVNGNVAMSVTYEDELISATAKNLKKLFNEIAKIKKLDLSKLRLVLYFHSNYAYLEDKSEKYLITLPKSGIDGLYLKSRGAKIRLLPWEYSTNPLSVLDRKGSQYGLDKDEYKKDVASVYFYRTTQFSEDDGNTVPWLDGSTLKKADYSPNFSLHLIAKHLKNIQREDGSFPTELETTDAKEKNAKESLLMQAYASEVLFRMAERLKDPALIEAAEKTLKYVLEKEEKDDAAVSKLEALMVRQKKDLGYQFQFFDFERTEKAITANFIYSGIFIEAFSLLSKDKNKDEKIVMLLKKATSLFESASTENKMRFIAYLADFDPEKGTASYKAMKDFFASQTAFLKEKAFDNRGFMHEKGTFTTDKSKNLPDTSLSLLLADGLMKAHINDLIDRETGVRSSGFITKLIVSSDDFPNWGSTKAKLKIQGGVRASDRSKTVKLSNTLRAASYFTRVE
;
A
#
# COMPACT_ATOMS: atom_id res chain seq x y z
N MET A 1 83.57 -4.57 -13.34
CA MET A 1 82.93 -5.66 -12.61
C MET A 1 82.27 -5.07 -11.38
N ILE A 2 80.95 -4.89 -11.39
CA ILE A 2 80.21 -4.42 -10.20
C ILE A 2 80.11 -5.63 -9.28
N THR A 3 80.71 -5.56 -8.12
CA THR A 3 80.69 -6.67 -7.16
C THR A 3 79.26 -6.92 -6.64
N ILE A 4 78.88 -8.18 -6.53
CA ILE A 4 77.55 -8.65 -6.05
C ILE A 4 77.20 -7.92 -4.74
N GLU A 5 78.18 -7.65 -3.91
CA GLU A 5 78.03 -6.88 -2.65
C GLU A 5 77.51 -5.46 -2.85
N LYS A 6 77.92 -4.75 -3.90
CA LYS A 6 77.39 -3.42 -4.21
C LYS A 6 75.95 -3.45 -4.72
N VAL A 7 75.61 -4.48 -5.46
CA VAL A 7 74.22 -4.69 -5.93
C VAL A 7 73.32 -5.03 -4.76
N LEU A 8 73.76 -5.92 -3.87
CA LEU A 8 73.01 -6.29 -2.65
C LEU A 8 72.81 -5.11 -1.71
N ARG A 9 73.83 -4.27 -1.52
CA ARG A 9 73.67 -3.04 -0.70
C ARG A 9 72.74 -2.02 -1.35
N PHE A 10 72.73 -1.91 -2.67
CA PHE A 10 71.83 -1.01 -3.38
C PHE A 10 70.38 -1.52 -3.32
N VAL A 11 70.16 -2.82 -3.53
CA VAL A 11 68.84 -3.43 -3.43
C VAL A 11 68.31 -3.33 -2.00
N SER A 12 69.13 -3.61 -0.97
CA SER A 12 68.71 -3.50 0.41
C SER A 12 68.38 -2.05 0.84
N ALA A 13 69.17 -1.08 0.37
CA ALA A 13 68.92 0.34 0.63
C ALA A 13 67.65 0.83 -0.08
N SER A 14 67.39 0.38 -1.31
CA SER A 14 66.18 0.72 -2.07
C SER A 14 64.94 0.11 -1.43
N THR A 15 64.99 -1.15 -0.96
CA THR A 15 63.92 -1.82 -0.26
C THR A 15 63.60 -1.16 1.08
N LEU A 16 64.64 -0.78 1.83
CA LEU A 16 64.47 -0.05 3.09
C LEU A 16 63.84 1.32 2.87
N ALA A 17 64.28 2.08 1.86
CA ALA A 17 63.71 3.38 1.50
C ALA A 17 62.25 3.25 1.07
N ALA A 18 61.89 2.24 0.24
CA ALA A 18 60.52 1.97 -0.17
C ALA A 18 59.63 1.59 1.01
N THR A 19 60.14 0.77 1.95
CA THR A 19 59.42 0.41 3.17
C THR A 19 59.17 1.61 4.07
N VAL A 20 60.18 2.47 4.24
CA VAL A 20 60.03 3.70 5.03
C VAL A 20 59.02 4.65 4.41
N ILE A 21 59.10 4.87 3.09
CA ILE A 21 58.13 5.70 2.37
C ILE A 21 56.71 5.13 2.50
N PHE A 22 56.54 3.81 2.28
CA PHE A 22 55.24 3.15 2.45
C PHE A 22 54.72 3.30 3.87
N THR A 23 55.57 3.11 4.88
CA THR A 23 55.18 3.26 6.29
C THR A 23 54.79 4.72 6.59
N ILE A 24 55.51 5.69 6.08
CA ILE A 24 55.16 7.11 6.23
C ILE A 24 53.84 7.43 5.56
N VAL A 25 53.58 6.91 4.35
CA VAL A 25 52.31 7.10 3.64
C VAL A 25 51.17 6.47 4.42
N VAL A 26 51.36 5.27 4.94
CA VAL A 26 50.34 4.60 5.77
C VAL A 26 50.07 5.37 7.05
N ILE A 27 51.12 5.85 7.75
CA ILE A 27 50.99 6.69 8.96
C ILE A 27 50.25 8.00 8.63
N ILE A 28 50.60 8.66 7.53
CA ILE A 28 49.92 9.90 7.11
C ILE A 28 48.44 9.59 6.79
N GLN A 29 48.16 8.51 6.09
CA GLN A 29 46.78 8.10 5.82
C GLN A 29 46.00 7.79 7.09
N GLU A 30 46.62 7.13 8.08
CA GLU A 30 45.96 6.85 9.37
C GLU A 30 45.78 8.11 10.22
N LEU A 31 46.75 9.05 10.19
CA LEU A 31 46.66 10.34 10.90
C LEU A 31 45.66 11.32 10.27
N THR A 32 45.41 11.18 8.96
CA THR A 32 44.47 12.04 8.23
C THR A 32 43.06 11.42 8.14
N LYS A 33 42.88 10.15 8.55
CA LYS A 33 41.54 9.56 8.65
C LYS A 33 40.74 10.32 9.70
N PRO A 34 39.53 10.74 9.37
CA PRO A 34 38.62 11.32 10.36
C PRO A 34 38.47 10.35 11.53
N LYS A 35 38.71 10.81 12.73
CA LYS A 35 38.59 10.02 13.96
C LYS A 35 37.12 9.75 14.28
N ASP A 36 36.21 10.58 13.78
CA ASP A 36 34.77 10.46 13.97
C ASP A 36 34.14 9.70 12.78
N ILE A 37 33.38 8.67 13.08
CA ILE A 37 32.63 7.89 12.09
C ILE A 37 31.68 8.80 11.29
N LEU A 38 31.06 9.78 11.95
CA LEU A 38 30.15 10.73 11.32
C LEU A 38 30.87 11.61 10.30
N GLU A 39 32.06 12.15 10.63
CA GLU A 39 32.86 12.93 9.69
C GLU A 39 33.30 12.11 8.47
N ARG A 40 33.66 10.84 8.69
CA ARG A 40 33.99 9.94 7.58
C ARG A 40 32.80 9.72 6.66
N ILE A 41 31.60 9.46 7.21
CA ILE A 41 30.39 9.27 6.42
C ILE A 41 30.00 10.54 5.66
N LYS A 42 30.12 11.72 6.30
CA LYS A 42 29.91 13.01 5.65
C LYS A 42 30.81 13.18 4.43
N LEU A 43 32.13 12.91 4.57
CA LEU A 43 33.09 13.02 3.48
C LEU A 43 32.87 12.02 2.34
N GLU A 44 32.44 10.81 2.66
CA GLU A 44 32.20 9.77 1.66
C GLU A 44 30.90 9.98 0.84
N HIS A 45 29.90 10.64 1.42
CA HIS A 45 28.54 10.64 0.85
C HIS A 45 27.95 12.02 0.60
N CYS A 46 28.50 13.08 1.18
CA CYS A 46 27.93 14.42 1.13
C CYS A 46 28.95 15.46 0.65
N ALA A 47 28.63 16.18 -0.41
CA ALA A 47 29.45 17.32 -0.86
C ALA A 47 29.23 18.52 0.08
N SER A 48 28.03 18.69 0.62
CA SER A 48 27.69 19.69 1.62
C SER A 48 26.73 19.10 2.66
N VAL A 49 26.72 19.65 3.87
CA VAL A 49 25.85 19.22 4.95
C VAL A 49 25.18 20.44 5.58
N ALA A 50 23.85 20.45 5.64
CA ALA A 50 23.11 21.40 6.47
C ALA A 50 22.96 20.80 7.88
N GLU A 51 23.36 21.56 8.91
CA GLU A 51 23.18 21.14 10.30
C GLU A 51 21.95 21.82 10.90
N LEU A 52 21.08 21.03 11.50
CA LEU A 52 19.86 21.50 12.18
C LEU A 52 19.90 21.03 13.63
N GLU A 53 19.70 21.96 14.56
CA GLU A 53 19.76 21.66 16.01
C GLU A 53 18.56 20.81 16.49
N THR A 54 17.44 20.91 15.78
CA THR A 54 16.25 20.11 16.06
C THR A 54 15.53 19.74 14.76
N PRO A 55 14.80 18.63 14.72
CA PRO A 55 13.94 18.33 13.60
C PRO A 55 12.93 19.45 13.38
N PRO A 56 12.79 20.01 12.18
CA PRO A 56 11.84 21.07 11.91
C PRO A 56 10.39 20.57 12.15
N GLU A 57 9.60 21.37 12.82
CA GLU A 57 8.17 21.08 13.02
C GLU A 57 7.37 21.17 11.70
N ASN A 58 7.92 21.90 10.69
CA ASN A 58 7.28 22.13 9.40
C ASN A 58 8.12 21.66 8.21
N GLU A 59 7.47 21.08 7.21
CA GLU A 59 8.10 20.61 5.96
C GLU A 59 8.82 21.67 5.15
N SER A 60 8.43 22.95 5.31
CA SER A 60 9.04 24.08 4.59
C SER A 60 10.52 24.27 4.90
N ASP A 61 10.99 23.79 6.03
CA ASP A 61 12.35 24.02 6.48
C ASP A 61 13.34 22.95 5.93
N LEU A 62 12.85 21.73 5.67
CA LEU A 62 13.60 20.71 4.91
C LEU A 62 13.74 21.09 3.43
N GLY A 63 12.72 21.72 2.85
CA GLY A 63 12.74 22.20 1.47
C GLY A 63 13.72 23.37 1.23
N LYS A 64 14.15 24.05 2.28
CA LYS A 64 15.11 25.16 2.21
C LYS A 64 16.58 24.73 2.40
N ALA A 65 16.80 23.48 2.82
CA ALA A 65 18.16 22.95 2.91
C ALA A 65 18.73 22.83 1.48
N SER A 66 19.61 23.77 1.10
CA SER A 66 20.27 23.81 -0.20
C SER A 66 21.35 22.73 -0.36
N SER A 67 21.53 21.86 0.61
CA SER A 67 22.52 20.80 0.66
C SER A 67 21.91 19.43 0.37
N ASP A 68 22.72 18.55 -0.20
CA ASP A 68 22.40 17.17 -0.49
C ASP A 68 22.26 16.28 0.77
N CYS A 69 22.80 16.75 1.91
CA CYS A 69 22.68 16.05 3.18
C CYS A 69 22.20 16.98 4.31
N VAL A 70 21.43 16.40 5.24
CA VAL A 70 20.95 17.09 6.44
C VAL A 70 21.34 16.31 7.68
N PHE A 71 22.03 16.98 8.61
CA PHE A 71 22.37 16.42 9.91
C PHE A 71 21.53 17.06 11.00
N PHE A 72 20.76 16.22 11.71
CA PHE A 72 20.03 16.64 12.89
C PHE A 72 20.84 16.32 14.14
N THR A 73 21.24 17.33 14.89
CA THR A 73 21.92 17.17 16.18
C THR A 73 20.92 16.90 17.29
N ALA A 74 21.22 15.91 18.14
CA ALA A 74 20.51 15.71 19.40
C ALA A 74 20.96 16.79 20.39
N THR A 75 20.16 17.80 20.63
CA THR A 75 20.31 18.60 21.85
C THR A 75 20.09 17.69 23.06
N GLN A 76 20.95 17.79 24.07
CA GLN A 76 21.00 16.92 25.26
C GLN A 76 19.75 16.98 26.19
N SER A 77 18.56 17.20 25.66
CA SER A 77 17.34 17.08 26.44
C SER A 77 17.04 15.60 26.64
N LYS A 78 16.97 15.19 27.89
CA LYS A 78 16.77 13.80 28.36
C LYS A 78 15.49 13.09 27.85
N GLU A 79 14.69 13.74 27.03
CA GLU A 79 13.34 13.29 26.63
C GLU A 79 13.17 13.04 25.13
N HIS A 80 14.15 13.32 24.28
CA HIS A 80 14.00 13.14 22.84
C HIS A 80 14.43 11.74 22.40
N ASP A 81 13.45 10.88 22.19
CA ASP A 81 13.62 9.67 21.41
C ASP A 81 13.70 10.05 19.93
N PHE A 82 14.92 10.17 19.40
CA PHE A 82 15.17 10.53 18.00
C PHE A 82 14.44 9.62 17.02
N ALA A 83 14.35 8.33 17.32
CA ALA A 83 13.62 7.39 16.48
C ALA A 83 12.12 7.72 16.45
N ALA A 84 11.54 8.11 17.60
CA ALA A 84 10.15 8.53 17.68
C ALA A 84 9.94 9.90 17.00
N THR A 85 10.90 10.80 17.11
CA THR A 85 10.82 12.12 16.46
C THR A 85 10.92 11.98 14.95
N LEU A 86 11.89 11.22 14.43
CA LEU A 86 11.98 10.92 12.99
C LEU A 86 10.76 10.18 12.47
N SER A 87 10.11 9.37 13.32
CA SER A 87 8.86 8.72 12.93
C SER A 87 7.73 9.69 12.57
N ASN A 88 7.86 10.94 12.97
CA ASN A 88 6.88 11.99 12.70
C ASN A 88 7.21 12.84 11.46
N PHE A 89 8.39 12.63 10.83
CA PHE A 89 8.75 13.36 9.62
C PHE A 89 7.96 12.90 8.40
N ARG A 90 7.41 13.86 7.65
CA ARG A 90 6.50 13.64 6.53
C ARG A 90 7.19 13.27 5.21
N LYS A 91 8.45 13.67 5.01
CA LYS A 91 9.20 13.47 3.75
C LYS A 91 10.43 12.59 3.90
N LEU A 92 10.44 11.67 4.86
CA LEU A 92 11.55 10.72 4.98
C LEU A 92 11.70 9.78 3.78
N GLU A 93 10.67 9.67 2.94
CA GLU A 93 10.74 8.94 1.66
C GLU A 93 11.72 9.56 0.68
N ASP A 94 11.93 10.88 0.75
CA ASP A 94 12.83 11.62 -0.11
C ASP A 94 14.29 11.55 0.37
N PHE A 95 14.54 10.84 1.49
CA PHE A 95 15.86 10.80 2.10
C PHE A 95 16.29 9.39 2.49
N ASP A 96 17.55 9.10 2.25
CA ASP A 96 18.26 7.93 2.75
C ASP A 96 18.97 8.25 4.07
N TYR A 97 18.94 7.28 4.98
CA TYR A 97 19.75 7.35 6.20
C TYR A 97 21.19 7.00 5.88
N LEU A 98 22.13 7.85 6.31
CA LEU A 98 23.56 7.56 6.23
C LEU A 98 24.16 7.16 7.57
N PHE A 99 23.63 7.74 8.65
CA PHE A 99 24.14 7.52 10.00
C PHE A 99 23.01 7.72 11.02
N ALA A 100 22.99 6.90 12.06
CA ALA A 100 22.12 7.07 13.21
C ALA A 100 22.92 6.78 14.48
N GLY A 101 23.18 7.82 15.27
CA GLY A 101 23.97 7.76 16.49
C GLY A 101 23.29 8.47 17.66
N LYS A 102 23.95 8.42 18.82
CA LYS A 102 23.48 9.08 20.04
C LYS A 102 23.39 10.60 19.90
N ASN A 103 24.24 11.17 19.06
CA ASN A 103 24.38 12.63 18.90
C ASN A 103 23.62 13.19 17.72
N GLY A 104 22.95 12.35 16.92
CA GLY A 104 22.16 12.82 15.79
C GLY A 104 22.02 11.82 14.67
N ILE A 105 21.34 12.25 13.62
CA ILE A 105 21.04 11.45 12.43
C ILE A 105 21.42 12.23 11.18
N LEU A 106 22.12 11.57 10.26
CA LEU A 106 22.48 12.11 8.96
C LEU A 106 21.61 11.48 7.89
N LEU A 107 20.93 12.32 7.13
CA LEU A 107 20.09 11.95 5.99
C LEU A 107 20.69 12.50 4.70
N LYS A 108 20.53 11.76 3.59
CA LYS A 108 20.86 12.19 2.24
C LYS A 108 19.62 12.19 1.36
N LYS A 109 19.46 13.20 0.51
CA LYS A 109 18.35 13.27 -0.43
C LYS A 109 18.43 12.14 -1.46
N ASN A 110 17.30 11.51 -1.74
CA ASN A 110 17.19 10.38 -2.69
C ASN A 110 17.39 10.83 -4.13
N ASP A 111 17.75 9.84 -4.96
CA ASP A 111 17.89 9.99 -6.40
C ASP A 111 16.58 9.55 -7.09
N ASP A 112 16.00 10.42 -7.93
CA ASP A 112 14.76 10.18 -8.66
C ASP A 112 14.88 9.17 -9.82
N SER A 113 16.05 8.53 -10.00
CA SER A 113 16.31 7.60 -11.11
C SER A 113 15.76 6.18 -10.90
N LEU A 114 15.40 5.80 -9.67
CA LEU A 114 15.12 4.40 -9.28
C LEU A 114 13.96 3.76 -10.05
N GLU A 115 12.90 4.51 -10.36
CA GLU A 115 11.75 4.00 -11.11
C GLU A 115 12.15 3.61 -12.54
N LYS A 116 12.99 4.43 -13.20
CA LYS A 116 13.50 4.14 -14.54
C LYS A 116 14.43 2.94 -14.55
N GLU A 117 15.26 2.79 -13.51
CA GLU A 117 16.13 1.64 -13.33
C GLU A 117 15.32 0.36 -13.10
N ALA A 118 14.27 0.43 -12.27
CA ALA A 118 13.34 -0.68 -12.04
C ALA A 118 12.61 -1.10 -13.33
N ASP A 119 12.12 -0.13 -14.09
CA ASP A 119 11.44 -0.35 -15.37
C ASP A 119 12.35 -1.07 -16.37
N PHE A 120 13.60 -0.64 -16.48
CA PHE A 120 14.60 -1.30 -17.30
C PHE A 120 14.84 -2.77 -16.88
N LEU A 121 15.02 -3.02 -15.57
CA LEU A 121 15.24 -4.36 -15.04
C LEU A 121 14.05 -5.30 -15.30
N ILE A 122 12.83 -4.82 -15.09
CA ILE A 122 11.59 -5.58 -15.30
C ILE A 122 11.39 -5.89 -16.80
N LYS A 123 11.57 -4.90 -17.67
CA LYS A 123 11.45 -5.09 -19.11
C LYS A 123 12.51 -6.07 -19.66
N CYS A 124 13.76 -5.94 -19.21
CA CYS A 124 14.80 -6.88 -19.57
C CYS A 124 14.46 -8.29 -19.09
N PHE A 125 13.97 -8.45 -17.87
CA PHE A 125 13.61 -9.75 -17.31
C PHE A 125 12.45 -10.42 -18.06
N ARG A 126 11.39 -9.68 -18.40
CA ARG A 126 10.16 -10.21 -18.99
C ARG A 126 10.14 -10.23 -20.50
N LYS A 127 10.61 -9.15 -21.13
CA LYS A 127 10.46 -8.91 -22.57
C LYS A 127 11.75 -9.05 -23.37
N ASP A 128 12.88 -9.36 -22.73
CA ASP A 128 14.22 -9.33 -23.35
C ASP A 128 14.63 -7.94 -23.89
N GLU A 129 13.96 -6.89 -23.44
CA GLU A 129 14.28 -5.51 -23.80
C GLU A 129 15.39 -4.97 -22.90
N CYS A 130 16.64 -5.35 -23.20
CA CYS A 130 17.83 -5.03 -22.38
C CYS A 130 18.65 -3.86 -22.94
N SER A 131 18.07 -3.02 -23.79
CA SER A 131 18.73 -1.82 -24.30
C SER A 131 18.77 -0.74 -23.22
N LEU A 132 19.97 -0.42 -22.72
CA LEU A 132 20.15 0.51 -21.62
C LEU A 132 20.07 1.96 -22.15
N ASN A 133 18.97 2.65 -21.87
CA ASN A 133 18.72 4.05 -22.21
C ASN A 133 18.78 4.98 -20.98
N ILE A 134 19.37 4.50 -19.88
CA ILE A 134 19.51 5.18 -18.59
C ILE A 134 20.98 5.15 -18.15
N PRO A 135 21.40 6.00 -17.19
CA PRO A 135 22.73 5.91 -16.60
C PRO A 135 22.98 4.52 -16.01
N ASN A 136 24.15 3.96 -16.30
CA ASN A 136 24.54 2.65 -15.80
C ASN A 136 25.16 2.78 -14.41
N THR A 137 24.31 3.03 -13.41
CA THR A 137 24.70 3.24 -12.01
C THR A 137 24.99 1.92 -11.30
N LYS A 138 25.77 1.99 -10.22
CA LYS A 138 25.92 0.88 -9.29
C LYS A 138 24.86 0.94 -8.21
N ARG A 139 24.21 -0.21 -7.94
CA ARG A 139 23.17 -0.33 -6.92
C ARG A 139 23.28 -1.65 -6.16
N THR A 140 22.84 -1.63 -4.92
CA THR A 140 22.49 -2.86 -4.22
C THR A 140 21.00 -3.11 -4.36
N ILE A 141 20.66 -4.24 -4.99
CA ILE A 141 19.27 -4.58 -5.31
C ILE A 141 19.00 -6.00 -4.85
N THR A 142 17.91 -6.20 -4.10
CA THR A 142 17.37 -7.54 -3.88
C THR A 142 16.21 -7.76 -4.83
N ALA A 143 16.34 -8.74 -5.71
CA ALA A 143 15.26 -9.20 -6.57
C ALA A 143 14.60 -10.43 -5.93
N THR A 144 13.29 -10.41 -5.83
CA THR A 144 12.50 -11.45 -5.16
C THR A 144 11.34 -11.86 -6.06
N ALA A 145 11.14 -13.15 -6.24
CA ALA A 145 9.97 -13.69 -6.92
C ALA A 145 9.00 -14.26 -5.89
N TRP A 146 7.77 -13.80 -5.96
CA TRP A 146 6.67 -14.21 -5.09
C TRP A 146 5.72 -15.15 -5.82
N ASP A 147 5.31 -16.22 -5.16
CA ASP A 147 4.31 -17.14 -5.68
C ASP A 147 2.87 -16.61 -5.48
N VAL A 148 1.92 -17.31 -6.04
CA VAL A 148 0.49 -16.99 -5.95
C VAL A 148 -0.08 -17.08 -4.52
N ASN A 149 0.64 -17.71 -3.61
CA ASN A 149 0.26 -17.83 -2.21
C ASN A 149 0.85 -16.72 -1.33
N GLY A 150 1.64 -15.79 -1.93
CA GLY A 150 2.32 -14.73 -1.21
C GLY A 150 3.59 -15.19 -0.48
N ASN A 151 4.19 -16.32 -0.90
CA ASN A 151 5.46 -16.77 -0.37
C ASN A 151 6.60 -16.37 -1.29
N VAL A 152 7.76 -16.14 -0.71
CA VAL A 152 9.00 -15.92 -1.47
C VAL A 152 9.47 -17.26 -2.07
N ALA A 153 9.32 -17.40 -3.38
CA ALA A 153 9.78 -18.57 -4.11
C ALA A 153 11.31 -18.55 -4.30
N MET A 154 11.85 -17.36 -4.57
CA MET A 154 13.29 -17.13 -4.68
C MET A 154 13.63 -15.67 -4.37
N SER A 155 14.87 -15.44 -3.90
CA SER A 155 15.40 -14.12 -3.60
C SER A 155 16.90 -14.09 -3.85
N VAL A 156 17.39 -13.05 -4.51
CA VAL A 156 18.81 -12.83 -4.80
C VAL A 156 19.15 -11.37 -4.57
N THR A 157 20.28 -11.12 -3.92
CA THR A 157 20.81 -9.76 -3.73
C THR A 157 22.05 -9.54 -4.58
N TYR A 158 22.04 -8.48 -5.35
CA TYR A 158 23.17 -7.95 -6.14
C TYR A 158 23.77 -6.79 -5.36
N GLU A 159 25.02 -6.92 -4.92
CA GLU A 159 25.68 -5.90 -4.07
C GLU A 159 26.56 -5.01 -4.93
N ASP A 160 26.25 -3.69 -4.92
CA ASP A 160 27.05 -2.66 -5.60
C ASP A 160 27.39 -3.00 -7.07
N GLU A 161 26.41 -3.60 -7.76
CA GLU A 161 26.53 -4.06 -9.13
C GLU A 161 25.95 -3.02 -10.10
N LEU A 162 26.56 -2.92 -11.29
CA LEU A 162 26.03 -2.09 -12.38
C LEU A 162 24.65 -2.58 -12.81
N ILE A 163 23.71 -1.67 -13.05
CA ILE A 163 22.33 -1.99 -13.47
C ILE A 163 22.29 -2.91 -14.70
N SER A 164 23.18 -2.68 -15.69
CA SER A 164 23.27 -3.54 -16.88
C SER A 164 23.74 -4.97 -16.56
N ALA A 165 24.66 -5.13 -15.61
CA ALA A 165 25.12 -6.43 -15.15
C ALA A 165 24.04 -7.13 -14.33
N THR A 166 23.38 -6.41 -13.43
CA THR A 166 22.23 -6.91 -12.66
C THR A 166 21.12 -7.44 -13.59
N ALA A 167 20.76 -6.70 -14.65
CA ALA A 167 19.74 -7.11 -15.61
C ALA A 167 20.08 -8.44 -16.27
N LYS A 168 21.33 -8.59 -16.74
CA LYS A 168 21.82 -9.81 -17.39
C LYS A 168 21.86 -11.00 -16.43
N ASN A 169 22.35 -10.79 -15.21
CA ASN A 169 22.51 -11.83 -14.21
C ASN A 169 21.17 -12.25 -13.61
N LEU A 170 20.23 -11.32 -13.42
CA LEU A 170 18.90 -11.57 -12.87
C LEU A 170 18.15 -12.64 -13.66
N LYS A 171 18.01 -12.45 -14.97
CA LYS A 171 17.30 -13.40 -15.82
C LYS A 171 17.97 -14.78 -15.84
N LYS A 172 19.30 -14.82 -15.98
CA LYS A 172 20.07 -16.06 -15.98
C LYS A 172 19.87 -16.83 -14.69
N LEU A 173 20.08 -16.19 -13.55
CA LEU A 173 20.04 -16.85 -12.25
C LEU A 173 18.62 -17.29 -11.87
N PHE A 174 17.60 -16.48 -12.17
CA PHE A 174 16.21 -16.86 -11.91
C PHE A 174 15.78 -18.07 -12.76
N ASN A 175 16.21 -18.15 -14.02
CA ASN A 175 15.96 -19.32 -14.86
C ASN A 175 16.64 -20.59 -14.31
N GLU A 176 17.88 -20.48 -13.83
CA GLU A 176 18.60 -21.61 -13.22
C GLU A 176 17.91 -22.10 -11.94
N ILE A 177 17.55 -21.18 -11.03
CA ILE A 177 16.84 -21.53 -9.80
C ILE A 177 15.46 -22.12 -10.10
N ALA A 178 14.74 -21.54 -11.06
CA ALA A 178 13.43 -22.04 -11.46
C ALA A 178 13.48 -23.47 -12.01
N LYS A 179 14.49 -23.80 -12.80
CA LYS A 179 14.73 -25.19 -13.28
C LYS A 179 14.96 -26.15 -12.12
N ILE A 180 15.83 -25.78 -11.16
CA ILE A 180 16.15 -26.61 -9.99
C ILE A 180 14.90 -26.82 -9.12
N LYS A 181 14.15 -25.76 -8.86
CA LYS A 181 12.95 -25.79 -7.99
C LYS A 181 11.68 -26.21 -8.73
N LYS A 182 11.73 -26.47 -10.04
CA LYS A 182 10.58 -26.79 -10.90
C LYS A 182 9.49 -25.70 -10.84
N LEU A 183 9.88 -24.43 -10.85
CA LEU A 183 8.98 -23.29 -10.79
C LEU A 183 8.69 -22.76 -12.20
N ASP A 184 7.48 -22.26 -12.39
CA ASP A 184 7.07 -21.55 -13.61
C ASP A 184 7.21 -20.04 -13.36
N LEU A 185 8.23 -19.42 -13.98
CA LEU A 185 8.50 -17.98 -13.80
C LEU A 185 7.36 -17.08 -14.28
N SER A 186 6.53 -17.55 -15.22
CA SER A 186 5.39 -16.77 -15.70
C SER A 186 4.30 -16.58 -14.63
N LYS A 187 4.27 -17.48 -13.64
CA LYS A 187 3.33 -17.44 -12.51
C LYS A 187 3.89 -16.73 -11.28
N LEU A 188 5.15 -16.31 -11.32
CA LEU A 188 5.78 -15.61 -10.20
C LEU A 188 5.76 -14.10 -10.45
N ARG A 189 5.54 -13.31 -9.42
CA ARG A 189 5.62 -11.84 -9.45
C ARG A 189 7.02 -11.40 -9.03
N LEU A 190 7.68 -10.62 -9.89
CA LEU A 190 8.97 -10.03 -9.57
C LEU A 190 8.77 -8.76 -8.73
N VAL A 191 9.51 -8.66 -7.63
CA VAL A 191 9.61 -7.45 -6.80
C VAL A 191 11.09 -7.10 -6.65
N LEU A 192 11.42 -5.85 -6.91
CA LEU A 192 12.75 -5.28 -6.79
C LEU A 192 12.81 -4.37 -5.57
N TYR A 193 13.79 -4.61 -4.73
CA TYR A 193 14.09 -3.82 -3.55
C TYR A 193 15.41 -3.11 -3.77
N PHE A 194 15.36 -1.82 -4.05
CA PHE A 194 16.53 -0.96 -4.15
C PHE A 194 16.95 -0.55 -2.76
N HIS A 195 18.13 -0.97 -2.34
CA HIS A 195 18.63 -0.62 -1.02
C HIS A 195 19.15 0.82 -1.03
N SER A 196 18.81 1.56 -0.01
CA SER A 196 19.47 2.80 0.33
C SER A 196 20.94 2.54 0.71
N ASN A 197 21.69 3.59 0.95
CA ASN A 197 22.97 3.46 1.61
C ASN A 197 22.82 2.79 2.98
N TYR A 198 23.81 1.98 3.38
CA TYR A 198 23.83 1.35 4.68
C TYR A 198 24.22 2.36 5.74
N ALA A 199 23.25 2.82 6.54
CA ALA A 199 23.48 3.70 7.66
C ALA A 199 24.10 2.93 8.84
N TYR A 200 25.28 3.34 9.29
CA TYR A 200 25.91 2.78 10.47
C TYR A 200 25.09 3.12 11.73
N LEU A 201 24.77 2.11 12.55
CA LEU A 201 24.10 2.29 13.83
C LEU A 201 25.12 2.30 14.96
N GLU A 202 25.34 3.46 15.55
CA GLU A 202 26.19 3.60 16.73
C GLU A 202 25.49 3.05 17.98
N ASP A 203 24.19 3.33 18.13
CA ASP A 203 23.37 2.77 19.22
C ASP A 203 22.81 1.40 18.82
N LYS A 204 23.38 0.37 19.42
CA LYS A 204 22.98 -1.03 19.24
C LYS A 204 22.05 -1.51 20.35
N SER A 205 21.43 -0.61 21.11
CA SER A 205 20.46 -0.98 22.13
C SER A 205 19.25 -1.71 21.53
N GLU A 206 18.73 -2.68 22.26
CA GLU A 206 17.58 -3.47 21.82
C GLU A 206 16.37 -2.59 21.48
N LYS A 207 16.11 -1.57 22.32
CA LYS A 207 15.05 -0.60 22.08
C LYS A 207 15.22 0.08 20.72
N TYR A 208 16.43 0.52 20.38
CA TYR A 208 16.71 1.24 19.14
C TYR A 208 16.57 0.34 17.92
N LEU A 209 17.12 -0.88 18.00
CA LEU A 209 17.07 -1.86 16.91
C LEU A 209 15.65 -2.41 16.65
N ILE A 210 14.75 -2.36 17.63
CA ILE A 210 13.35 -2.75 17.45
C ILE A 210 12.50 -1.60 16.90
N THR A 211 12.76 -0.36 17.33
CA THR A 211 11.90 0.78 17.00
C THR A 211 12.25 1.44 15.68
N LEU A 212 13.53 1.47 15.30
CA LEU A 212 13.98 2.13 14.07
C LEU A 212 13.54 1.40 12.80
N PRO A 213 13.80 0.08 12.63
CA PRO A 213 13.46 -0.60 11.38
C PRO A 213 11.96 -0.85 11.24
N LYS A 214 11.42 -0.49 10.10
CA LYS A 214 10.03 -0.77 9.72
C LYS A 214 9.94 -2.06 8.93
N SER A 215 9.20 -3.00 9.46
CA SER A 215 8.88 -4.21 8.74
C SER A 215 8.26 -3.91 7.37
N GLY A 216 8.72 -4.59 6.35
CA GLY A 216 8.27 -4.43 4.97
C GLY A 216 9.06 -3.40 4.16
N ILE A 217 9.74 -2.45 4.82
CA ILE A 217 10.49 -1.37 4.15
C ILE A 217 11.96 -1.42 4.46
N ASP A 218 12.29 -1.58 5.76
CA ASP A 218 13.64 -1.43 6.27
C ASP A 218 14.27 -2.78 6.56
N GLY A 219 15.58 -2.85 6.46
CA GLY A 219 16.36 -4.01 6.79
C GLY A 219 17.52 -3.70 7.72
N LEU A 220 18.09 -4.75 8.30
CA LEU A 220 19.31 -4.68 9.09
C LEU A 220 20.42 -5.49 8.42
N TYR A 221 21.63 -5.02 8.55
CA TYR A 221 22.81 -5.71 8.08
C TYR A 221 23.85 -5.81 9.18
N LEU A 222 24.08 -7.02 9.66
CA LEU A 222 25.04 -7.32 10.71
C LEU A 222 26.33 -7.86 10.07
N LYS A 223 27.46 -7.26 10.44
CA LYS A 223 28.80 -7.78 10.17
C LYS A 223 29.47 -8.13 11.48
N SER A 224 29.85 -9.38 11.67
CA SER A 224 30.61 -9.81 12.85
C SER A 224 31.42 -11.06 12.54
N ARG A 225 32.67 -11.12 13.02
CA ARG A 225 33.58 -12.28 12.90
C ARG A 225 33.69 -12.83 11.48
N GLY A 226 33.67 -11.97 10.47
CA GLY A 226 33.69 -12.35 9.04
C GLY A 226 32.35 -12.77 8.47
N ALA A 227 31.33 -13.01 9.28
CA ALA A 227 29.97 -13.24 8.84
C ALA A 227 29.28 -11.94 8.40
N LYS A 228 28.48 -12.05 7.35
CA LYS A 228 27.67 -10.98 6.80
C LYS A 228 26.22 -11.44 6.76
N ILE A 229 25.39 -10.92 7.66
CA ILE A 229 23.99 -11.32 7.80
C ILE A 229 23.10 -10.16 7.40
N ARG A 230 22.29 -10.37 6.38
CA ARG A 230 21.30 -9.41 5.93
C ARG A 230 19.91 -9.87 6.38
N LEU A 231 19.21 -9.01 7.09
CA LEU A 231 17.81 -9.16 7.40
C LEU A 231 17.01 -8.34 6.41
N LEU A 232 16.23 -9.01 5.57
CA LEU A 232 15.44 -8.38 4.53
C LEU A 232 14.11 -7.85 5.10
N PRO A 233 13.52 -6.80 4.50
CA PRO A 233 12.35 -6.11 5.05
C PRO A 233 11.15 -7.01 5.36
N TRP A 234 10.92 -8.05 4.55
CA TRP A 234 9.78 -8.97 4.71
C TRP A 234 10.03 -10.14 5.69
N GLU A 235 11.26 -10.30 6.19
CA GLU A 235 11.61 -11.47 7.01
C GLU A 235 11.21 -11.34 8.47
N TYR A 236 10.75 -10.16 8.89
CA TYR A 236 10.26 -9.89 10.24
C TYR A 236 8.96 -9.10 10.22
N SER A 237 8.17 -9.20 11.28
CA SER A 237 6.91 -8.45 11.41
C SER A 237 6.98 -7.37 12.49
N THR A 238 7.44 -7.71 13.68
CA THR A 238 7.48 -6.80 14.83
C THR A 238 8.86 -6.70 15.46
N ASN A 239 9.58 -7.82 15.55
CA ASN A 239 10.88 -7.88 16.20
C ASN A 239 11.95 -8.42 15.25
N PRO A 240 12.83 -7.55 14.69
CA PRO A 240 13.90 -7.97 13.79
C PRO A 240 14.99 -8.78 14.50
N LEU A 241 15.19 -8.59 15.82
CA LEU A 241 16.30 -9.20 16.55
C LEU A 241 16.16 -10.72 16.64
N SER A 242 14.97 -11.23 16.86
CA SER A 242 14.73 -12.69 16.90
C SER A 242 15.07 -13.38 15.57
N VAL A 243 14.84 -12.69 14.45
CA VAL A 243 15.20 -13.22 13.12
C VAL A 243 16.69 -13.06 12.88
N LEU A 244 17.28 -11.95 13.32
CA LEU A 244 18.72 -11.70 13.22
C LEU A 244 19.52 -12.75 13.98
N ASP A 245 19.12 -13.07 15.23
CA ASP A 245 19.74 -14.12 16.06
C ASP A 245 19.60 -15.51 15.40
N ARG A 246 18.40 -15.84 14.91
CA ARG A 246 18.18 -17.12 14.21
C ARG A 246 19.04 -17.25 12.96
N LYS A 247 19.18 -16.19 12.17
CA LYS A 247 20.09 -16.19 11.03
C LYS A 247 21.55 -16.25 11.48
N GLY A 248 21.90 -15.49 12.51
CA GLY A 248 23.25 -15.47 13.09
C GLY A 248 23.73 -16.85 13.52
N SER A 249 22.87 -17.63 14.17
CA SER A 249 23.20 -18.99 14.60
C SER A 249 23.56 -19.93 13.45
N GLN A 250 23.01 -19.73 12.25
CA GLN A 250 23.37 -20.49 11.04
C GLN A 250 24.81 -20.23 10.56
N TYR A 251 25.39 -19.10 10.99
CA TYR A 251 26.78 -18.71 10.71
C TYR A 251 27.67 -18.85 11.95
N GLY A 252 27.22 -19.56 12.99
CA GLY A 252 27.99 -19.77 14.22
C GLY A 252 28.14 -18.55 15.12
N LEU A 253 27.28 -17.55 14.96
CA LEU A 253 27.25 -16.38 15.86
C LEU A 253 26.41 -16.67 17.10
N ASP A 254 26.80 -16.06 18.21
CA ASP A 254 26.07 -16.18 19.46
C ASP A 254 24.76 -15.38 19.42
N LYS A 255 23.86 -15.69 20.35
CA LYS A 255 22.69 -14.84 20.61
C LYS A 255 23.16 -13.45 21.04
N ASP A 256 22.42 -12.43 20.63
CA ASP A 256 22.74 -11.03 20.91
C ASP A 256 24.12 -10.57 20.36
N GLU A 257 24.65 -11.24 19.33
CA GLU A 257 25.96 -10.90 18.73
C GLU A 257 26.05 -9.42 18.35
N TYR A 258 24.93 -8.82 17.93
CA TYR A 258 24.85 -7.41 17.55
C TYR A 258 25.27 -6.43 18.67
N LYS A 259 25.19 -6.84 19.95
CA LYS A 259 25.59 -6.03 21.10
C LYS A 259 27.11 -5.99 21.30
N LYS A 260 27.85 -6.92 20.70
CA LYS A 260 29.30 -7.03 20.90
C LYS A 260 30.04 -5.92 20.16
N ASP A 261 31.19 -5.51 20.69
CA ASP A 261 32.03 -4.46 20.09
C ASP A 261 32.55 -4.84 18.70
N VAL A 262 32.81 -6.13 18.48
CA VAL A 262 33.27 -6.67 17.20
C VAL A 262 32.18 -6.67 16.12
N ALA A 263 30.96 -6.44 16.50
CA ALA A 263 29.83 -6.40 15.59
C ALA A 263 29.53 -4.98 15.11
N SER A 264 29.34 -4.83 13.82
CA SER A 264 28.82 -3.61 13.20
C SER A 264 27.42 -3.85 12.69
N VAL A 265 26.47 -3.01 13.10
CA VAL A 265 25.10 -3.07 12.65
C VAL A 265 24.83 -1.87 11.76
N TYR A 266 24.20 -2.14 10.65
CA TYR A 266 23.76 -1.13 9.70
C TYR A 266 22.25 -1.24 9.50
N PHE A 267 21.64 -0.10 9.31
CA PHE A 267 20.26 0.05 8.91
C PHE A 267 20.21 0.42 7.42
N TYR A 268 19.24 -0.09 6.70
CA TYR A 268 18.99 0.33 5.33
C TYR A 268 17.50 0.34 5.03
N ARG A 269 17.09 1.25 4.18
CA ARG A 269 15.73 1.37 3.67
C ARG A 269 15.66 0.77 2.27
N THR A 270 14.49 0.34 1.86
CA THR A 270 14.27 -0.12 0.48
C THR A 270 13.20 0.72 -0.21
N THR A 271 13.50 1.15 -1.43
CA THR A 271 12.50 1.62 -2.38
C THR A 271 12.09 0.42 -3.24
N GLN A 272 10.80 0.19 -3.36
CA GLN A 272 10.31 -1.08 -3.87
C GLN A 272 9.47 -0.88 -5.13
N PHE A 273 9.70 -1.75 -6.11
CA PHE A 273 8.94 -1.79 -7.35
C PHE A 273 8.51 -3.23 -7.64
N SER A 274 7.29 -3.38 -8.13
CA SER A 274 6.76 -4.65 -8.61
C SER A 274 6.46 -4.56 -10.10
N GLU A 275 6.24 -5.70 -10.71
CA GLU A 275 5.75 -5.78 -12.08
C GLU A 275 4.22 -5.90 -12.12
N ASP A 276 3.65 -5.35 -13.18
CA ASP A 276 2.27 -5.54 -13.57
C ASP A 276 2.20 -5.70 -15.09
N ASP A 277 1.96 -6.92 -15.54
CA ASP A 277 1.95 -7.30 -16.95
C ASP A 277 3.19 -6.77 -17.72
N GLY A 278 4.36 -6.90 -17.08
CA GLY A 278 5.65 -6.45 -17.61
C GLY A 278 5.86 -4.93 -17.55
N ASN A 279 5.00 -4.19 -16.85
CA ASN A 279 5.20 -2.79 -16.51
C ASN A 279 5.63 -2.65 -15.06
N THR A 280 6.34 -1.55 -14.79
CA THR A 280 6.81 -1.23 -13.44
C THR A 280 5.74 -0.48 -12.69
N VAL A 281 5.47 -0.90 -11.46
CA VAL A 281 4.58 -0.20 -10.54
C VAL A 281 5.26 -0.07 -9.19
N PRO A 282 5.11 1.06 -8.49
CA PRO A 282 5.59 1.20 -7.13
C PRO A 282 4.99 0.11 -6.25
N TRP A 283 5.85 -0.58 -5.50
CA TRP A 283 5.42 -1.56 -4.52
C TRP A 283 5.43 -0.91 -3.15
N LEU A 284 4.31 -0.93 -2.47
CA LEU A 284 4.22 -0.32 -1.16
C LEU A 284 4.57 -1.32 -0.08
N ASP A 285 5.74 -1.08 0.51
CA ASP A 285 6.00 -1.37 1.90
C ASP A 285 5.79 -2.81 2.35
N GLY A 286 5.81 -3.80 1.48
CA GLY A 286 5.62 -5.22 1.86
C GLY A 286 4.41 -5.48 2.78
N SER A 287 3.80 -4.42 3.33
CA SER A 287 2.64 -4.48 4.22
C SER A 287 1.42 -5.09 3.53
N THR A 288 1.30 -4.86 2.22
CA THR A 288 0.24 -5.44 1.39
C THR A 288 0.31 -6.96 1.29
N LEU A 289 1.49 -7.54 1.55
CA LEU A 289 1.70 -8.99 1.54
C LEU A 289 1.41 -9.64 2.90
N LYS A 290 1.28 -8.86 3.96
CA LYS A 290 0.91 -9.38 5.28
C LYS A 290 -0.58 -9.65 5.36
N LYS A 291 -0.91 -10.80 5.91
CA LYS A 291 -2.28 -11.09 6.31
C LYS A 291 -2.62 -10.23 7.52
N ALA A 292 -3.49 -9.25 7.36
CA ALA A 292 -4.08 -8.56 8.50
C ALA A 292 -5.17 -9.47 9.10
N ASP A 293 -4.98 -9.91 10.33
CA ASP A 293 -5.94 -10.72 11.07
C ASP A 293 -6.90 -9.84 11.89
N TYR A 294 -7.52 -8.86 11.22
CA TYR A 294 -8.53 -8.04 11.89
C TYR A 294 -9.88 -8.72 11.82
N SER A 295 -10.53 -8.82 12.98
CA SER A 295 -11.94 -9.21 13.00
C SER A 295 -12.80 -8.17 12.26
N PRO A 296 -13.95 -8.55 11.71
CA PRO A 296 -14.88 -7.60 11.08
C PRO A 296 -15.24 -6.42 12.00
N ASN A 297 -15.51 -6.69 13.28
CA ASN A 297 -15.83 -5.65 14.26
C ASN A 297 -14.66 -4.69 14.51
N PHE A 298 -13.42 -5.19 14.64
CA PHE A 298 -12.25 -4.34 14.80
C PHE A 298 -12.01 -3.47 13.56
N SER A 299 -12.16 -4.04 12.36
CA SER A 299 -12.09 -3.31 11.10
C SER A 299 -13.12 -2.18 11.05
N LEU A 300 -14.35 -2.46 11.49
CA LEU A 300 -15.42 -1.48 11.52
C LEU A 300 -15.15 -0.34 12.50
N HIS A 301 -14.60 -0.64 13.70
CA HIS A 301 -14.19 0.38 14.66
C HIS A 301 -13.07 1.29 14.12
N LEU A 302 -12.09 0.73 13.41
CA LEU A 302 -11.04 1.52 12.76
C LEU A 302 -11.61 2.46 11.70
N ILE A 303 -12.50 1.96 10.85
CA ILE A 303 -13.15 2.76 9.81
C ILE A 303 -14.02 3.86 10.45
N ALA A 304 -14.79 3.55 11.50
CA ALA A 304 -15.59 4.51 12.23
C ALA A 304 -14.75 5.67 12.78
N LYS A 305 -13.62 5.33 13.40
CA LYS A 305 -12.67 6.32 13.91
C LYS A 305 -12.13 7.21 12.80
N HIS A 306 -11.75 6.62 11.66
CA HIS A 306 -11.27 7.35 10.49
C HIS A 306 -12.33 8.34 9.99
N LEU A 307 -13.55 7.88 9.73
CA LEU A 307 -14.62 8.73 9.21
C LEU A 307 -14.91 9.90 10.16
N LYS A 308 -14.99 9.68 11.48
CA LYS A 308 -15.16 10.76 12.47
C LYS A 308 -14.02 11.78 12.42
N ASN A 309 -12.78 11.34 12.18
CA ASN A 309 -11.60 12.21 12.17
C ASN A 309 -11.44 13.04 10.88
N ILE A 310 -12.03 12.59 9.76
CA ILE A 310 -11.91 13.29 8.48
C ILE A 310 -13.15 14.09 8.09
N GLN A 311 -14.26 13.95 8.82
CA GLN A 311 -15.45 14.74 8.56
C GLN A 311 -15.17 16.23 8.77
N ARG A 312 -15.50 17.05 7.78
CA ARG A 312 -15.35 18.51 7.84
C ARG A 312 -16.44 19.15 8.71
N GLU A 313 -16.25 20.41 9.04
CA GLU A 313 -17.20 21.17 9.85
C GLU A 313 -18.57 21.31 9.19
N ASP A 314 -18.65 21.39 7.87
CA ASP A 314 -19.90 21.43 7.12
C ASP A 314 -20.61 20.07 7.00
N GLY A 315 -20.00 19.00 7.50
CA GLY A 315 -20.52 17.64 7.43
C GLY A 315 -20.06 16.83 6.22
N SER A 316 -19.36 17.43 5.27
CA SER A 316 -18.82 16.73 4.11
C SER A 316 -17.57 15.91 4.44
N PHE A 317 -17.20 15.04 3.52
CA PHE A 317 -15.99 14.22 3.58
C PHE A 317 -15.05 14.53 2.42
N PRO A 318 -13.73 14.54 2.62
CA PRO A 318 -12.77 14.56 1.53
C PRO A 318 -12.88 13.28 0.71
N THR A 319 -12.80 13.41 -0.62
CA THR A 319 -12.92 12.27 -1.54
C THR A 319 -11.70 11.37 -1.51
N GLU A 320 -10.51 11.98 -1.42
CA GLU A 320 -9.23 11.29 -1.40
C GLU A 320 -8.26 11.98 -0.44
N LEU A 321 -7.48 11.17 0.28
CA LEU A 321 -6.43 11.63 1.20
C LEU A 321 -5.12 10.91 0.89
N GLU A 322 -4.00 11.65 0.88
CA GLU A 322 -2.68 11.05 0.87
C GLU A 322 -2.38 10.39 2.21
N THR A 323 -1.79 9.19 2.19
CA THR A 323 -1.45 8.49 3.43
C THR A 323 -0.28 9.14 4.17
N THR A 324 0.57 9.87 3.47
CA THR A 324 1.80 10.47 4.02
C THR A 324 1.52 11.62 4.97
N ASP A 325 0.61 12.51 4.61
CA ASP A 325 0.38 13.78 5.32
C ASP A 325 -1.10 14.08 5.59
N ALA A 326 -2.00 13.17 5.23
CA ALA A 326 -3.44 13.36 5.26
C ALA A 326 -3.92 14.57 4.44
N LYS A 327 -3.15 14.96 3.42
CA LYS A 327 -3.51 16.05 2.52
C LYS A 327 -4.64 15.62 1.60
N GLU A 328 -5.63 16.49 1.47
CA GLU A 328 -6.73 16.27 0.54
C GLU A 328 -6.25 16.45 -0.90
N LYS A 329 -6.55 15.48 -1.76
CA LYS A 329 -6.41 15.64 -3.20
C LYS A 329 -7.64 16.37 -3.75
N ASN A 330 -7.40 17.24 -4.71
CA ASN A 330 -8.46 17.96 -5.43
C ASN A 330 -9.24 17.00 -6.36
N ALA A 331 -9.92 16.03 -5.78
CA ALA A 331 -10.84 15.18 -6.51
C ALA A 331 -12.24 15.83 -6.52
N LYS A 332 -12.93 15.74 -7.64
CA LYS A 332 -14.29 16.30 -7.77
C LYS A 332 -15.19 15.63 -6.73
N GLU A 333 -15.81 16.43 -5.90
CA GLU A 333 -16.75 15.98 -4.89
C GLU A 333 -18.00 15.38 -5.56
N SER A 334 -18.42 14.22 -5.09
CA SER A 334 -19.65 13.56 -5.56
C SER A 334 -20.71 13.62 -4.47
N LEU A 335 -21.81 14.30 -4.76
CA LEU A 335 -22.94 14.38 -3.83
C LEU A 335 -23.51 12.99 -3.51
N LEU A 336 -23.53 12.07 -4.48
CA LEU A 336 -23.88 10.67 -4.26
C LEU A 336 -23.00 10.02 -3.19
N MET A 337 -21.69 10.26 -3.25
CA MET A 337 -20.76 9.66 -2.29
C MET A 337 -20.97 10.21 -0.88
N GLN A 338 -21.31 11.49 -0.75
CA GLN A 338 -21.67 12.09 0.55
C GLN A 338 -22.98 11.51 1.09
N ALA A 339 -23.99 11.33 0.22
CA ALA A 339 -25.25 10.69 0.56
C ALA A 339 -25.03 9.24 1.04
N TYR A 340 -24.20 8.49 0.33
CA TYR A 340 -23.83 7.14 0.71
C TYR A 340 -23.05 7.09 2.03
N ALA A 341 -22.22 8.11 2.29
CA ALA A 341 -21.51 8.23 3.57
C ALA A 341 -22.49 8.38 4.75
N SER A 342 -23.52 9.20 4.61
CA SER A 342 -24.57 9.31 5.62
C SER A 342 -25.27 7.98 5.91
N GLU A 343 -25.67 7.25 4.86
CA GLU A 343 -26.29 5.94 5.00
C GLU A 343 -25.38 4.94 5.74
N VAL A 344 -24.12 4.84 5.30
CA VAL A 344 -23.17 3.91 5.90
C VAL A 344 -22.91 4.25 7.36
N LEU A 345 -22.82 5.53 7.71
CA LEU A 345 -22.66 5.98 9.10
C LEU A 345 -23.87 5.58 9.98
N PHE A 346 -25.10 5.69 9.49
CA PHE A 346 -26.28 5.22 10.24
C PHE A 346 -26.20 3.71 10.50
N ARG A 347 -25.85 2.90 9.51
CA ARG A 347 -25.67 1.45 9.68
C ARG A 347 -24.56 1.09 10.64
N MET A 348 -23.43 1.82 10.56
CA MET A 348 -22.34 1.64 11.51
C MET A 348 -22.75 2.01 12.93
N ALA A 349 -23.52 3.09 13.09
CA ALA A 349 -24.06 3.51 14.38
C ALA A 349 -24.93 2.44 15.02
N GLU A 350 -25.79 1.81 14.24
CA GLU A 350 -26.64 0.70 14.68
C GLU A 350 -25.79 -0.51 15.11
N ARG A 351 -24.84 -0.92 14.26
CA ARG A 351 -23.98 -2.10 14.51
C ARG A 351 -23.04 -1.91 15.71
N LEU A 352 -22.42 -0.72 15.84
CA LEU A 352 -21.45 -0.39 16.89
C LEU A 352 -22.09 0.19 18.15
N LYS A 353 -23.37 0.54 18.10
CA LYS A 353 -24.10 1.25 19.16
C LYS A 353 -23.41 2.57 19.55
N ASP A 354 -22.87 3.30 18.57
CA ASP A 354 -22.12 4.54 18.76
C ASP A 354 -22.98 5.77 18.35
N PRO A 355 -23.53 6.53 19.31
CA PRO A 355 -24.39 7.68 19.01
C PRO A 355 -23.65 8.81 18.29
N ALA A 356 -22.32 8.93 18.43
CA ALA A 356 -21.54 9.94 17.71
C ALA A 356 -21.53 9.69 16.18
N LEU A 357 -21.75 8.47 15.75
CA LEU A 357 -21.91 8.15 14.33
C LEU A 357 -23.29 8.60 13.80
N ILE A 358 -24.33 8.61 14.65
CA ILE A 358 -25.65 9.16 14.28
C ILE A 358 -25.51 10.66 14.01
N GLU A 359 -24.88 11.38 14.93
CA GLU A 359 -24.64 12.82 14.78
C GLU A 359 -23.82 13.12 13.49
N ALA A 360 -22.76 12.35 13.23
CA ALA A 360 -21.98 12.49 12.02
C ALA A 360 -22.82 12.22 10.76
N ALA A 361 -23.68 11.18 10.78
CA ALA A 361 -24.56 10.84 9.67
C ALA A 361 -25.58 11.95 9.37
N GLU A 362 -26.20 12.52 10.43
CA GLU A 362 -27.17 13.61 10.31
C GLU A 362 -26.52 14.89 9.75
N LYS A 363 -25.31 15.20 10.20
CA LYS A 363 -24.55 16.34 9.71
C LYS A 363 -24.24 16.20 8.22
N THR A 364 -23.84 15.01 7.77
CA THR A 364 -23.60 14.74 6.35
C THR A 364 -24.89 14.80 5.53
N LEU A 365 -25.99 14.25 6.06
CA LEU A 365 -27.28 14.32 5.39
C LEU A 365 -27.74 15.76 5.19
N LYS A 366 -27.57 16.60 6.22
CA LYS A 366 -27.89 18.03 6.15
C LYS A 366 -27.08 18.70 5.03
N TYR A 367 -25.77 18.45 4.97
CA TYR A 367 -24.90 18.95 3.90
C TYR A 367 -25.42 18.56 2.51
N VAL A 368 -25.80 17.29 2.31
CA VAL A 368 -26.32 16.78 1.04
C VAL A 368 -27.62 17.51 0.65
N LEU A 369 -28.55 17.66 1.58
CA LEU A 369 -29.83 18.32 1.33
C LEU A 369 -29.66 19.81 0.96
N GLU A 370 -28.76 20.52 1.65
CA GLU A 370 -28.46 21.93 1.35
C GLU A 370 -27.80 22.13 -0.02
N LYS A 371 -27.00 21.16 -0.49
CA LYS A 371 -26.35 21.22 -1.81
C LYS A 371 -27.29 20.82 -2.95
N GLU A 372 -28.20 19.87 -2.71
CA GLU A 372 -29.18 19.41 -3.71
C GLU A 372 -30.07 20.55 -4.21
N GLU A 373 -30.45 21.47 -3.34
CA GLU A 373 -31.29 22.62 -3.71
C GLU A 373 -30.65 23.52 -4.79
N LYS A 374 -29.34 23.37 -5.01
CA LYS A 374 -28.54 24.21 -5.92
C LYS A 374 -28.12 23.52 -7.22
N ASP A 375 -28.35 22.21 -7.37
CA ASP A 375 -27.83 21.44 -8.51
C ASP A 375 -28.97 20.83 -9.36
N ASP A 376 -28.99 21.20 -10.65
CA ASP A 376 -30.06 20.85 -11.60
C ASP A 376 -29.84 19.51 -12.35
N ALA A 377 -28.78 18.75 -12.02
CA ALA A 377 -28.49 17.50 -12.73
C ALA A 377 -29.46 16.37 -12.33
N ALA A 378 -30.08 15.73 -13.32
CA ALA A 378 -31.07 14.66 -13.12
C ALA A 378 -30.56 13.46 -12.31
N VAL A 379 -29.24 13.17 -12.37
CA VAL A 379 -28.59 12.10 -11.61
C VAL A 379 -28.49 12.48 -10.14
N SER A 380 -28.11 13.72 -9.83
CA SER A 380 -28.05 14.22 -8.46
C SER A 380 -29.42 14.22 -7.76
N LYS A 381 -30.47 14.49 -8.52
CA LYS A 381 -31.85 14.40 -8.02
C LYS A 381 -32.26 12.99 -7.65
N LEU A 382 -31.92 12.00 -8.46
CA LEU A 382 -32.20 10.59 -8.15
C LEU A 382 -31.45 10.11 -6.92
N GLU A 383 -30.20 10.50 -6.79
CA GLU A 383 -29.32 10.15 -5.68
C GLU A 383 -29.80 10.74 -4.34
N ALA A 384 -30.20 12.00 -4.36
CA ALA A 384 -30.79 12.66 -3.20
C ALA A 384 -32.16 12.09 -2.82
N LEU A 385 -32.93 11.64 -3.81
CA LEU A 385 -34.16 10.90 -3.62
C LEU A 385 -33.92 9.60 -2.83
N MET A 386 -32.92 8.82 -3.18
CA MET A 386 -32.56 7.58 -2.48
C MET A 386 -32.16 7.83 -1.03
N VAL A 387 -31.42 8.90 -0.75
CA VAL A 387 -31.02 9.28 0.63
C VAL A 387 -32.23 9.67 1.47
N ARG A 388 -33.14 10.46 0.93
CA ARG A 388 -34.36 10.87 1.62
C ARG A 388 -35.25 9.70 2.00
N GLN A 389 -35.33 8.67 1.14
CA GLN A 389 -36.11 7.48 1.42
C GLN A 389 -35.54 6.64 2.57
N LYS A 390 -34.24 6.45 2.59
CA LYS A 390 -33.58 5.64 3.62
C LYS A 390 -33.69 6.26 5.03
N LYS A 391 -34.01 7.54 5.14
CA LYS A 391 -34.23 8.20 6.43
C LYS A 391 -35.67 8.05 6.99
N ASP A 392 -36.58 7.40 6.26
CA ASP A 392 -38.00 7.25 6.66
C ASP A 392 -38.70 8.58 6.98
N LEU A 393 -38.36 9.64 6.24
CA LEU A 393 -38.80 11.03 6.50
C LEU A 393 -40.17 11.36 5.93
N GLY A 394 -40.96 10.37 5.55
CA GLY A 394 -42.36 10.55 5.12
C GLY A 394 -42.52 11.36 3.82
N TYR A 395 -41.49 11.59 3.06
CA TYR A 395 -41.60 12.25 1.77
C TYR A 395 -42.18 11.28 0.73
N GLN A 396 -43.39 11.57 0.29
CA GLN A 396 -44.05 10.87 -0.81
C GLN A 396 -43.48 11.43 -2.12
N PHE A 397 -42.55 10.70 -2.74
CA PHE A 397 -42.09 11.06 -4.06
C PHE A 397 -43.01 10.48 -5.13
N GLN A 398 -43.72 11.32 -5.87
CA GLN A 398 -44.57 10.94 -7.00
C GLN A 398 -43.80 10.79 -8.33
N PHE A 399 -42.48 10.66 -8.32
CA PHE A 399 -41.66 10.91 -9.51
C PHE A 399 -41.25 9.68 -10.33
N PHE A 400 -41.43 8.47 -9.86
CA PHE A 400 -41.13 7.29 -10.66
C PHE A 400 -42.40 6.76 -11.33
N ASP A 401 -42.64 7.29 -12.48
CA ASP A 401 -43.48 6.68 -13.48
C ASP A 401 -42.69 5.53 -14.16
N PHE A 402 -43.38 4.41 -14.39
CA PHE A 402 -42.80 3.22 -15.01
C PHE A 402 -42.14 3.52 -16.36
N GLU A 403 -42.74 4.37 -17.19
CA GLU A 403 -42.20 4.76 -18.48
C GLU A 403 -40.85 5.50 -18.36
N ARG A 404 -40.70 6.39 -17.37
CA ARG A 404 -39.43 7.10 -17.14
C ARG A 404 -38.34 6.15 -16.64
N THR A 405 -38.69 5.23 -15.76
CA THR A 405 -37.77 4.20 -15.26
C THR A 405 -37.31 3.29 -16.38
N GLU A 406 -38.25 2.88 -17.26
CA GLU A 406 -37.95 2.04 -18.42
C GLU A 406 -37.01 2.76 -19.43
N LYS A 407 -37.26 4.02 -19.71
CA LYS A 407 -36.37 4.86 -20.55
C LYS A 407 -35.00 5.04 -19.91
N ALA A 408 -34.93 5.25 -18.60
CA ALA A 408 -33.68 5.39 -17.87
C ALA A 408 -32.86 4.10 -17.89
N ILE A 409 -33.46 2.93 -17.72
CA ILE A 409 -32.79 1.63 -17.87
C ILE A 409 -32.20 1.48 -19.26
N THR A 410 -32.95 1.87 -20.30
CA THR A 410 -32.49 1.77 -21.68
C THR A 410 -31.36 2.74 -21.98
N ALA A 411 -31.41 3.97 -21.46
CA ALA A 411 -30.41 5.00 -21.68
C ALA A 411 -29.15 4.80 -20.84
N ASN A 412 -29.26 4.27 -19.63
CA ASN A 412 -28.19 4.19 -18.64
C ASN A 412 -28.18 2.83 -17.93
N PHE A 413 -27.80 1.77 -18.64
CA PHE A 413 -27.77 0.41 -18.11
C PHE A 413 -27.02 0.29 -16.77
N ILE A 414 -25.93 1.03 -16.56
CA ILE A 414 -25.12 1.02 -15.32
C ILE A 414 -25.99 1.33 -14.10
N TYR A 415 -26.98 2.21 -14.22
CA TYR A 415 -27.86 2.63 -13.14
C TYR A 415 -29.12 1.77 -13.01
N SER A 416 -29.27 0.74 -13.83
CA SER A 416 -30.50 -0.08 -13.83
C SER A 416 -30.81 -0.69 -12.48
N GLY A 417 -29.81 -1.17 -11.74
CA GLY A 417 -29.99 -1.72 -10.39
C GLY A 417 -30.53 -0.67 -9.41
N ILE A 418 -29.98 0.56 -9.48
CA ILE A 418 -30.42 1.71 -8.66
C ILE A 418 -31.87 2.06 -8.98
N PHE A 419 -32.24 2.07 -10.26
CA PHE A 419 -33.62 2.36 -10.68
C PHE A 419 -34.60 1.29 -10.21
N ILE A 420 -34.23 0.01 -10.26
CA ILE A 420 -35.07 -1.10 -9.79
C ILE A 420 -35.30 -0.98 -8.29
N GLU A 421 -34.25 -0.68 -7.50
CA GLU A 421 -34.40 -0.44 -6.06
C GLU A 421 -35.30 0.77 -5.79
N ALA A 422 -35.01 1.92 -6.41
CA ALA A 422 -35.81 3.13 -6.24
C ALA A 422 -37.29 2.93 -6.63
N PHE A 423 -37.53 2.27 -7.74
CA PHE A 423 -38.91 1.93 -8.14
C PHE A 423 -39.59 1.07 -7.10
N SER A 424 -38.90 0.04 -6.59
CA SER A 424 -39.46 -0.87 -5.57
C SER A 424 -39.89 -0.12 -4.31
N LEU A 425 -39.06 0.81 -3.85
CA LEU A 425 -39.29 1.58 -2.64
C LEU A 425 -40.42 2.61 -2.80
N LEU A 426 -40.54 3.21 -3.99
CA LEU A 426 -41.43 4.34 -4.26
C LEU A 426 -42.80 3.94 -4.82
N SER A 427 -42.87 2.81 -5.48
CA SER A 427 -44.10 2.40 -6.15
C SER A 427 -45.15 1.94 -5.13
N LYS A 428 -46.29 2.61 -5.14
CA LYS A 428 -47.51 2.19 -4.45
C LYS A 428 -48.44 1.35 -5.36
N ASP A 429 -47.98 0.99 -6.56
CA ASP A 429 -48.75 0.26 -7.56
C ASP A 429 -49.07 -1.14 -7.04
N LYS A 430 -50.30 -1.55 -7.21
CA LYS A 430 -50.76 -2.91 -6.84
C LYS A 430 -50.03 -4.01 -7.63
N ASN A 431 -49.58 -3.70 -8.84
CA ASN A 431 -48.81 -4.60 -9.72
C ASN A 431 -47.30 -4.34 -9.65
N LYS A 432 -46.84 -3.78 -8.55
CA LYS A 432 -45.43 -3.41 -8.37
C LYS A 432 -44.48 -4.57 -8.64
N ASP A 433 -44.79 -5.76 -8.13
CA ASP A 433 -43.92 -6.93 -8.28
C ASP A 433 -43.77 -7.36 -9.75
N GLU A 434 -44.88 -7.37 -10.51
CA GLU A 434 -44.85 -7.67 -11.95
C GLU A 434 -44.01 -6.65 -12.73
N LYS A 435 -44.16 -5.36 -12.41
CA LYS A 435 -43.40 -4.29 -13.04
C LYS A 435 -41.90 -4.40 -12.73
N ILE A 436 -41.51 -4.76 -11.49
CA ILE A 436 -40.13 -5.04 -11.13
C ILE A 436 -39.58 -6.21 -11.96
N VAL A 437 -40.36 -7.31 -12.11
CA VAL A 437 -39.94 -8.44 -12.96
C VAL A 437 -39.73 -8.01 -14.42
N MET A 438 -40.58 -7.14 -14.96
CA MET A 438 -40.41 -6.59 -16.32
C MET A 438 -39.12 -5.74 -16.43
N LEU A 439 -38.84 -4.87 -15.44
CA LEU A 439 -37.61 -4.06 -15.38
C LEU A 439 -36.38 -4.96 -15.31
N LEU A 440 -36.40 -6.00 -14.47
CA LEU A 440 -35.32 -6.99 -14.36
C LEU A 440 -35.06 -7.69 -15.69
N LYS A 441 -36.10 -8.18 -16.37
CA LYS A 441 -35.98 -8.81 -17.69
C LYS A 441 -35.38 -7.89 -18.71
N LYS A 442 -35.77 -6.61 -18.74
CA LYS A 442 -35.21 -5.63 -19.65
C LYS A 442 -33.74 -5.32 -19.34
N ALA A 443 -33.40 -5.12 -18.05
CA ALA A 443 -32.05 -4.93 -17.63
C ALA A 443 -31.17 -6.16 -17.96
N THR A 444 -31.66 -7.37 -17.74
CA THR A 444 -30.98 -8.63 -18.08
C THR A 444 -30.72 -8.75 -19.57
N SER A 445 -31.65 -8.31 -20.42
CA SER A 445 -31.45 -8.35 -21.89
C SER A 445 -30.29 -7.42 -22.35
N LEU A 446 -30.06 -6.33 -21.63
CA LEU A 446 -28.94 -5.41 -21.90
C LEU A 446 -27.62 -5.91 -21.32
N PHE A 447 -27.68 -6.80 -20.33
CA PHE A 447 -26.51 -7.32 -19.63
C PHE A 447 -25.54 -8.04 -20.58
N GLU A 448 -26.03 -8.86 -21.50
CA GLU A 448 -25.21 -9.66 -22.40
C GLU A 448 -24.29 -8.81 -23.27
N SER A 449 -24.76 -7.65 -23.74
CA SER A 449 -24.00 -6.73 -24.59
C SER A 449 -23.12 -5.75 -23.80
N ALA A 450 -23.24 -5.71 -22.47
CA ALA A 450 -22.51 -4.76 -21.65
C ALA A 450 -21.04 -5.16 -21.47
N SER A 451 -20.16 -4.15 -21.24
CA SER A 451 -18.76 -4.39 -20.87
C SER A 451 -18.65 -5.15 -19.55
N THR A 452 -17.55 -5.86 -19.34
CA THR A 452 -17.30 -6.60 -18.09
C THR A 452 -17.44 -5.70 -16.85
N GLU A 453 -16.91 -4.48 -16.90
CA GLU A 453 -17.06 -3.51 -15.81
C GLU A 453 -18.54 -3.20 -15.53
N ASN A 454 -19.30 -2.89 -16.56
CA ASN A 454 -20.72 -2.56 -16.43
C ASN A 454 -21.54 -3.75 -15.92
N LYS A 455 -21.21 -4.98 -16.33
CA LYS A 455 -21.82 -6.20 -15.78
C LYS A 455 -21.60 -6.31 -14.28
N MET A 456 -20.38 -6.11 -13.81
CA MET A 456 -20.04 -6.15 -12.39
C MET A 456 -20.73 -5.04 -11.59
N ARG A 457 -20.76 -3.82 -12.12
CA ARG A 457 -21.47 -2.69 -11.51
C ARG A 457 -22.96 -2.98 -11.40
N PHE A 458 -23.56 -3.51 -12.46
CA PHE A 458 -24.97 -3.89 -12.44
C PHE A 458 -25.28 -4.94 -11.37
N ILE A 459 -24.48 -6.02 -11.28
CA ILE A 459 -24.63 -7.06 -10.24
C ILE A 459 -24.57 -6.42 -8.85
N ALA A 460 -23.61 -5.53 -8.62
CA ALA A 460 -23.44 -4.88 -7.32
C ALA A 460 -24.62 -3.98 -6.95
N TYR A 461 -25.10 -3.16 -7.87
CA TYR A 461 -26.23 -2.26 -7.63
C TYR A 461 -27.58 -3.02 -7.56
N LEU A 462 -27.73 -4.08 -8.35
CA LEU A 462 -28.93 -4.89 -8.28
C LEU A 462 -29.06 -5.60 -6.91
N ALA A 463 -27.95 -5.95 -6.29
CA ALA A 463 -27.93 -6.53 -4.95
C ALA A 463 -28.38 -5.54 -3.84
N ASP A 464 -28.48 -4.25 -4.13
CA ASP A 464 -29.09 -3.27 -3.21
C ASP A 464 -30.62 -3.40 -3.16
N PHE A 465 -31.23 -3.99 -4.18
CA PHE A 465 -32.64 -4.30 -4.19
C PHE A 465 -32.93 -5.49 -3.25
N ASP A 466 -33.86 -5.30 -2.30
CA ASP A 466 -34.25 -6.29 -1.30
C ASP A 466 -35.70 -6.76 -1.59
N PRO A 467 -35.87 -7.77 -2.45
CA PRO A 467 -37.22 -8.29 -2.79
C PRO A 467 -37.80 -9.09 -1.62
N GLU A 468 -39.08 -8.94 -1.40
CA GLU A 468 -39.80 -9.75 -0.40
C GLU A 468 -39.76 -11.22 -0.80
N LYS A 469 -39.37 -12.10 0.15
CA LYS A 469 -39.28 -13.55 -0.08
C LYS A 469 -40.65 -14.13 -0.49
N GLY A 470 -40.65 -14.97 -1.51
CA GLY A 470 -41.85 -15.57 -2.05
C GLY A 470 -42.50 -14.79 -3.19
N THR A 471 -42.06 -13.61 -3.51
CA THR A 471 -42.56 -12.82 -4.65
C THR A 471 -41.94 -13.26 -5.98
N ALA A 472 -42.53 -12.86 -7.08
CA ALA A 472 -42.01 -13.13 -8.42
C ALA A 472 -40.69 -12.38 -8.67
N SER A 473 -40.54 -11.19 -8.12
CA SER A 473 -39.29 -10.42 -8.16
C SER A 473 -38.15 -11.11 -7.40
N TYR A 474 -38.43 -11.71 -6.22
CA TYR A 474 -37.43 -12.49 -5.49
C TYR A 474 -36.93 -13.68 -6.31
N LYS A 475 -37.87 -14.42 -6.92
CA LYS A 475 -37.52 -15.55 -7.80
C LYS A 475 -36.67 -15.10 -8.99
N ALA A 476 -37.09 -14.03 -9.68
CA ALA A 476 -36.37 -13.50 -10.83
C ALA A 476 -34.95 -13.05 -10.45
N MET A 477 -34.76 -12.41 -9.28
CA MET A 477 -33.46 -12.04 -8.75
C MET A 477 -32.59 -13.26 -8.46
N LYS A 478 -33.13 -14.26 -7.79
CA LYS A 478 -32.40 -15.49 -7.47
C LYS A 478 -31.95 -16.23 -8.73
N ASP A 479 -32.82 -16.34 -9.73
CA ASP A 479 -32.47 -16.93 -11.02
C ASP A 479 -31.37 -16.13 -11.75
N PHE A 480 -31.45 -14.80 -11.71
CA PHE A 480 -30.42 -13.95 -12.26
C PHE A 480 -29.05 -14.17 -11.58
N PHE A 481 -28.97 -14.10 -10.25
CA PHE A 481 -27.72 -14.32 -9.53
C PHE A 481 -27.15 -15.73 -9.76
N ALA A 482 -27.99 -16.74 -9.80
CA ALA A 482 -27.58 -18.11 -10.11
C ALA A 482 -26.94 -18.20 -11.50
N SER A 483 -27.50 -17.51 -12.50
CA SER A 483 -26.96 -17.47 -13.87
C SER A 483 -25.59 -16.74 -13.95
N GLN A 484 -25.30 -15.83 -13.02
CA GLN A 484 -24.03 -15.09 -12.99
C GLN A 484 -22.89 -15.80 -12.26
N THR A 485 -23.13 -16.93 -11.61
CA THR A 485 -22.11 -17.64 -10.82
C THR A 485 -20.88 -18.01 -11.65
N ALA A 486 -21.05 -18.48 -12.89
CA ALA A 486 -19.94 -18.81 -13.79
C ALA A 486 -19.12 -17.58 -14.18
N PHE A 487 -19.79 -16.46 -14.49
CA PHE A 487 -19.15 -15.18 -14.79
C PHE A 487 -18.33 -14.67 -13.60
N LEU A 488 -18.88 -14.68 -12.40
CA LEU A 488 -18.19 -14.25 -11.18
C LEU A 488 -16.96 -15.11 -10.89
N LYS A 489 -17.04 -16.43 -11.04
CA LYS A 489 -15.91 -17.35 -10.89
C LYS A 489 -14.84 -17.09 -11.94
N GLU A 490 -15.23 -16.83 -13.19
CA GLU A 490 -14.29 -16.52 -14.26
C GLU A 490 -13.50 -15.24 -13.98
N LYS A 491 -14.13 -14.21 -13.43
CA LYS A 491 -13.51 -12.90 -13.19
C LYS A 491 -12.80 -12.79 -11.85
N ALA A 492 -12.93 -13.81 -11.01
CA ALA A 492 -12.25 -13.84 -9.72
C ALA A 492 -10.76 -14.17 -9.83
N PHE A 493 -9.98 -13.61 -8.92
CA PHE A 493 -8.53 -13.78 -8.82
C PHE A 493 -8.10 -15.04 -8.05
N ASP A 494 -8.99 -15.97 -7.73
CA ASP A 494 -8.70 -17.10 -6.83
C ASP A 494 -7.57 -18.01 -7.30
N ASN A 495 -7.44 -18.19 -8.61
CA ASN A 495 -6.48 -19.13 -9.20
C ASN A 495 -5.34 -18.43 -9.98
N ARG A 496 -5.31 -17.12 -10.01
CA ARG A 496 -4.37 -16.35 -10.83
C ARG A 496 -3.65 -15.25 -10.06
N GLY A 497 -4.21 -14.81 -8.95
CA GLY A 497 -3.67 -13.76 -8.11
C GLY A 497 -2.82 -14.30 -6.97
N PHE A 498 -2.19 -13.39 -6.28
CA PHE A 498 -1.49 -13.69 -5.03
C PHE A 498 -2.50 -13.88 -3.91
N MET A 499 -2.12 -14.63 -2.86
CA MET A 499 -3.01 -14.92 -1.73
C MET A 499 -3.63 -13.68 -1.11
N HIS A 500 -2.91 -12.58 -1.09
CA HIS A 500 -3.41 -11.30 -0.57
C HIS A 500 -4.42 -10.60 -1.51
N GLU A 501 -4.49 -11.02 -2.76
CA GLU A 501 -5.48 -10.55 -3.74
C GLU A 501 -6.67 -11.50 -3.88
N LYS A 502 -6.64 -12.64 -3.19
CA LYS A 502 -7.73 -13.63 -3.21
C LYS A 502 -9.04 -12.98 -2.79
N GLY A 503 -10.08 -13.26 -3.58
CA GLY A 503 -11.40 -12.67 -3.37
C GLY A 503 -11.62 -11.32 -4.07
N THR A 504 -10.67 -10.89 -4.90
CA THR A 504 -10.83 -9.72 -5.77
C THR A 504 -11.34 -10.11 -7.16
N PHE A 505 -11.63 -9.11 -7.97
CA PHE A 505 -12.14 -9.26 -9.33
C PHE A 505 -11.34 -8.39 -10.31
N THR A 506 -11.32 -8.82 -11.58
CA THR A 506 -10.70 -8.06 -12.66
C THR A 506 -11.66 -7.88 -13.84
N THR A 507 -11.60 -6.73 -14.46
CA THR A 507 -12.31 -6.46 -15.71
C THR A 507 -11.60 -7.02 -16.93
N ASP A 508 -10.28 -7.20 -16.83
CA ASP A 508 -9.40 -7.63 -17.92
C ASP A 508 -8.53 -8.81 -17.47
N LYS A 509 -8.65 -9.94 -18.16
CA LYS A 509 -7.86 -11.15 -17.87
C LYS A 509 -6.37 -10.98 -18.16
N SER A 510 -5.99 -10.06 -19.03
CA SER A 510 -4.59 -9.78 -19.34
C SER A 510 -3.90 -8.99 -18.22
N LYS A 511 -4.66 -8.30 -17.38
CA LYS A 511 -4.13 -7.56 -16.24
C LYS A 511 -3.92 -8.49 -15.05
N ASN A 512 -2.72 -8.46 -14.54
CA ASN A 512 -2.34 -9.18 -13.31
C ASN A 512 -2.64 -8.38 -12.03
N LEU A 513 -3.56 -7.42 -12.11
CA LEU A 513 -3.96 -6.58 -11.00
C LEU A 513 -5.48 -6.60 -10.80
N PRO A 514 -5.95 -6.67 -9.54
CA PRO A 514 -7.36 -6.51 -9.26
C PRO A 514 -7.80 -5.06 -9.51
N ASP A 515 -9.02 -4.89 -9.98
CA ASP A 515 -9.70 -3.60 -9.92
C ASP A 515 -10.25 -3.42 -8.50
N THR A 516 -9.50 -2.72 -7.66
CA THR A 516 -9.78 -2.59 -6.23
C THR A 516 -11.13 -1.94 -5.96
N SER A 517 -11.44 -0.82 -6.61
CA SER A 517 -12.70 -0.09 -6.36
C SER A 517 -13.91 -0.89 -6.83
N LEU A 518 -13.79 -1.57 -7.96
CA LEU A 518 -14.84 -2.45 -8.47
C LEU A 518 -14.99 -3.71 -7.60
N SER A 519 -13.87 -4.27 -7.13
CA SER A 519 -13.89 -5.42 -6.22
C SER A 519 -14.59 -5.09 -4.90
N LEU A 520 -14.36 -3.92 -4.34
CA LEU A 520 -15.05 -3.46 -3.12
C LEU A 520 -16.53 -3.21 -3.36
N LEU A 521 -16.89 -2.59 -4.48
CA LEU A 521 -18.28 -2.38 -4.87
C LEU A 521 -19.01 -3.73 -5.03
N LEU A 522 -18.40 -4.66 -5.75
CA LEU A 522 -18.97 -5.98 -5.99
C LEU A 522 -19.04 -6.82 -4.70
N ALA A 523 -18.01 -6.75 -3.85
CA ALA A 523 -18.01 -7.45 -2.56
C ALA A 523 -19.15 -6.97 -1.65
N ASP A 524 -19.38 -5.65 -1.55
CA ASP A 524 -20.50 -5.09 -0.79
C ASP A 524 -21.85 -5.59 -1.34
N GLY A 525 -22.02 -5.56 -2.67
CA GLY A 525 -23.23 -6.09 -3.30
C GLY A 525 -23.43 -7.59 -3.10
N LEU A 526 -22.38 -8.40 -3.27
CA LEU A 526 -22.47 -9.86 -3.06
C LEU A 526 -22.76 -10.21 -1.60
N MET A 527 -22.25 -9.45 -0.63
CA MET A 527 -22.61 -9.63 0.77
C MET A 527 -24.10 -9.35 1.02
N LYS A 528 -24.66 -8.30 0.41
CA LYS A 528 -26.10 -8.02 0.48
C LYS A 528 -26.93 -9.14 -0.15
N ALA A 529 -26.52 -9.59 -1.34
CA ALA A 529 -27.19 -10.71 -2.01
C ALA A 529 -27.15 -11.99 -1.17
N HIS A 530 -26.05 -12.24 -0.45
CA HIS A 530 -25.96 -13.37 0.48
C HIS A 530 -26.95 -13.25 1.64
N ILE A 531 -27.02 -12.09 2.30
CA ILE A 531 -27.96 -11.87 3.42
C ILE A 531 -29.40 -12.08 2.98
N ASN A 532 -29.71 -11.72 1.73
CA ASN A 532 -31.03 -11.90 1.14
C ASN A 532 -31.27 -13.31 0.56
N ASP A 533 -30.40 -14.29 0.83
CA ASP A 533 -30.43 -15.68 0.33
C ASP A 533 -30.45 -15.82 -1.21
N LEU A 534 -29.91 -14.80 -1.92
CA LEU A 534 -29.82 -14.83 -3.39
C LEU A 534 -28.60 -15.58 -3.90
N ILE A 535 -27.52 -15.64 -3.07
CA ILE A 535 -26.29 -16.37 -3.35
C ILE A 535 -25.79 -17.11 -2.10
N ASP A 536 -24.84 -18.04 -2.30
CA ASP A 536 -24.20 -18.76 -1.20
C ASP A 536 -23.26 -17.90 -0.35
N ARG A 537 -22.96 -18.36 0.88
CA ARG A 537 -22.10 -17.68 1.83
C ARG A 537 -20.66 -17.53 1.30
N GLU A 538 -20.11 -18.56 0.67
CA GLU A 538 -18.73 -18.55 0.17
C GLU A 538 -18.52 -17.39 -0.82
N THR A 539 -19.45 -17.19 -1.72
CA THR A 539 -19.42 -16.06 -2.67
C THR A 539 -19.56 -14.72 -1.95
N GLY A 540 -20.42 -14.60 -0.95
CA GLY A 540 -20.65 -13.34 -0.21
C GLY A 540 -19.44 -12.90 0.63
N VAL A 541 -18.76 -13.82 1.31
CA VAL A 541 -17.67 -13.49 2.25
C VAL A 541 -16.27 -13.54 1.64
N ARG A 542 -16.13 -13.96 0.39
CA ARG A 542 -14.83 -14.23 -0.23
C ARG A 542 -13.84 -13.07 -0.21
N SER A 543 -14.31 -11.84 -0.27
CA SER A 543 -13.48 -10.64 -0.34
C SER A 543 -12.98 -10.13 1.03
N SER A 544 -13.41 -10.74 2.14
CA SER A 544 -13.15 -10.26 3.49
C SER A 544 -11.64 -10.05 3.77
N GLY A 545 -10.84 -11.04 3.42
CA GLY A 545 -9.38 -11.00 3.64
C GLY A 545 -8.68 -9.92 2.82
N PHE A 546 -9.15 -9.64 1.60
CA PHE A 546 -8.62 -8.56 0.77
C PHE A 546 -9.01 -7.18 1.34
N ILE A 547 -10.27 -7.00 1.68
CA ILE A 547 -10.77 -5.72 2.22
C ILE A 547 -10.01 -5.35 3.50
N THR A 548 -9.80 -6.31 4.40
CA THR A 548 -9.08 -6.09 5.65
C THR A 548 -7.65 -5.57 5.41
N LYS A 549 -6.96 -6.05 4.38
CA LYS A 549 -5.60 -5.61 4.04
C LYS A 549 -5.53 -4.20 3.49
N LEU A 550 -6.61 -3.70 2.88
CA LEU A 550 -6.67 -2.33 2.39
C LEU A 550 -6.89 -1.31 3.50
N ILE A 551 -7.33 -1.74 4.69
CA ILE A 551 -7.53 -0.85 5.84
C ILE A 551 -6.17 -0.44 6.37
N VAL A 552 -5.97 0.85 6.44
CA VAL A 552 -4.74 1.42 6.99
C VAL A 552 -4.70 1.23 8.51
N SER A 553 -3.70 0.52 9.00
CA SER A 553 -3.46 0.27 10.43
C SER A 553 -2.31 1.12 10.98
N SER A 554 -2.09 1.08 12.28
CA SER A 554 -0.90 1.67 12.90
C SER A 554 0.40 1.09 12.38
N ASP A 555 0.37 -0.19 11.97
CA ASP A 555 1.55 -0.93 11.52
C ASP A 555 1.89 -0.65 10.05
N ASP A 556 0.94 -0.11 9.29
CA ASP A 556 1.13 0.29 7.90
C ASP A 556 1.85 1.63 7.76
N PHE A 557 1.94 2.38 8.86
CA PHE A 557 2.68 3.62 8.87
C PHE A 557 4.07 3.37 9.42
N PRO A 558 5.05 3.37 8.56
CA PRO A 558 6.40 3.69 8.97
C PRO A 558 6.41 5.05 9.69
N ASN A 559 7.52 5.42 10.23
CA ASN A 559 7.75 6.62 11.03
C ASN A 559 7.50 7.96 10.32
N TRP A 560 6.62 8.02 9.36
CA TRP A 560 6.32 9.19 8.56
C TRP A 560 4.93 9.76 8.87
N GLY A 561 4.84 11.04 8.80
CA GLY A 561 3.65 11.82 9.13
C GLY A 561 3.55 12.23 10.60
N SER A 562 2.95 13.38 10.84
CA SER A 562 2.65 13.84 12.19
C SER A 562 1.64 12.90 12.87
N THR A 563 1.64 12.85 14.19
CA THR A 563 0.63 12.10 14.95
C THR A 563 -0.80 12.48 14.53
N LYS A 564 -1.04 13.74 14.20
CA LYS A 564 -2.34 14.23 13.71
C LYS A 564 -2.70 13.62 12.35
N ALA A 565 -1.74 13.51 11.41
CA ALA A 565 -1.95 12.87 10.11
C ALA A 565 -2.24 11.38 10.27
N LYS A 566 -1.48 10.66 11.12
CA LYS A 566 -1.72 9.25 11.42
C LYS A 566 -3.14 9.00 11.94
N LEU A 567 -3.61 9.82 12.89
CA LEU A 567 -4.96 9.69 13.44
C LEU A 567 -6.05 9.90 12.38
N LYS A 568 -5.82 10.79 11.41
CA LYS A 568 -6.75 11.01 10.30
C LYS A 568 -6.81 9.85 9.31
N ILE A 569 -5.68 9.23 9.02
CA ILE A 569 -5.58 8.20 7.96
C ILE A 569 -5.88 6.80 8.49
N GLN A 570 -5.54 6.49 9.74
CA GLN A 570 -5.77 5.17 10.33
C GLN A 570 -7.24 4.77 10.25
N GLY A 571 -7.51 3.60 9.68
CA GLY A 571 -8.87 3.09 9.43
C GLY A 571 -9.41 3.42 8.04
N GLY A 572 -8.80 4.34 7.30
CA GLY A 572 -9.15 4.59 5.92
C GLY A 572 -8.78 3.42 5.00
N VAL A 573 -9.48 3.27 3.89
CA VAL A 573 -9.26 2.19 2.94
C VAL A 573 -8.52 2.69 1.71
N ARG A 574 -7.41 2.07 1.39
CA ARG A 574 -6.53 2.45 0.26
C ARG A 574 -7.26 2.37 -1.08
N ALA A 575 -6.83 3.19 -2.03
CA ALA A 575 -7.33 3.17 -3.41
C ALA A 575 -7.00 1.84 -4.13
N SER A 576 -5.88 1.24 -3.78
CA SER A 576 -5.49 -0.13 -4.15
C SER A 576 -4.51 -0.67 -3.12
N ASP A 577 -4.17 -1.95 -3.21
CA ASP A 577 -3.12 -2.59 -2.42
C ASP A 577 -1.73 -1.93 -2.60
N ARG A 578 -1.57 -1.13 -3.64
CA ARG A 578 -0.34 -0.42 -4.04
C ARG A 578 -0.44 1.09 -3.98
N SER A 579 -1.54 1.63 -3.49
CA SER A 579 -1.79 3.07 -3.48
C SER A 579 -1.44 3.71 -2.14
N LYS A 580 -0.79 4.86 -2.20
CA LYS A 580 -0.59 5.77 -1.06
C LYS A 580 -1.82 6.65 -0.79
N THR A 581 -2.92 6.41 -1.47
CA THR A 581 -4.14 7.22 -1.36
C THR A 581 -5.22 6.42 -0.67
N VAL A 582 -5.88 7.00 0.32
CA VAL A 582 -7.14 6.53 0.90
C VAL A 582 -8.29 7.14 0.11
N LYS A 583 -9.25 6.31 -0.30
CA LYS A 583 -10.47 6.77 -0.99
C LYS A 583 -11.69 6.65 -0.11
N LEU A 584 -12.50 7.71 -0.08
CA LEU A 584 -13.79 7.69 0.62
C LEU A 584 -14.70 6.57 0.12
N SER A 585 -14.83 6.43 -1.20
CA SER A 585 -15.66 5.38 -1.80
C SER A 585 -15.26 3.96 -1.35
N ASN A 586 -13.96 3.67 -1.30
CA ASN A 586 -13.45 2.38 -0.84
C ASN A 586 -13.71 2.18 0.65
N THR A 587 -13.51 3.24 1.45
CA THR A 587 -13.75 3.23 2.89
C THR A 587 -15.22 2.94 3.21
N LEU A 588 -16.13 3.60 2.51
CA LEU A 588 -17.58 3.41 2.69
C LEU A 588 -18.03 2.01 2.24
N ARG A 589 -17.50 1.49 1.11
CA ARG A 589 -17.83 0.12 0.66
C ARG A 589 -17.31 -0.93 1.64
N ALA A 590 -16.11 -0.76 2.17
CA ALA A 590 -15.58 -1.64 3.21
C ALA A 590 -16.41 -1.58 4.50
N ALA A 591 -16.80 -0.39 4.93
CA ALA A 591 -17.67 -0.20 6.10
C ALA A 591 -19.04 -0.89 5.88
N SER A 592 -19.70 -0.64 4.74
CA SER A 592 -20.96 -1.26 4.37
C SER A 592 -20.87 -2.79 4.35
N TYR A 593 -19.76 -3.33 3.82
CA TYR A 593 -19.48 -4.76 3.84
C TYR A 593 -19.39 -5.30 5.28
N PHE A 594 -18.54 -4.70 6.13
CA PHE A 594 -18.32 -5.18 7.50
C PHE A 594 -19.51 -4.97 8.43
N THR A 595 -20.41 -4.03 8.15
CA THR A 595 -21.68 -3.95 8.93
C THR A 595 -22.55 -5.18 8.77
N ARG A 596 -22.32 -6.00 7.76
CA ARG A 596 -23.11 -7.19 7.40
C ARG A 596 -22.40 -8.52 7.66
N VAL A 597 -21.09 -8.50 7.86
CA VAL A 597 -20.32 -9.71 8.21
C VAL A 597 -20.55 -10.01 9.69
N GLU A 598 -21.02 -11.23 9.98
CA GLU A 598 -21.18 -11.74 11.34
C GLU A 598 -19.85 -12.19 11.96
#